data_5af7eeebed10689390037ae166dfe981
#
_entry.id   5af7eeebed10689390037ae166dfe981
#
_cell.length_a   1.000
_cell.length_b   1.000
_cell.length_c   1.000
_cell.angle_alpha   90.00
_cell.angle_beta   90.00
_cell.angle_gamma   90.00
#
_symmetry.space_group_name_H-M   'P 1'
#
loop_
_entity.id
_entity.type
_entity.pdbx_description
1 polymer ?
#
loop_
_entity_poly.entity_id
_entity_poly.type
_entity_poly.pdbx_seq_one_letter_code
_entity_poly.pdbx_strand_id
1 'polypeptide(L)'
;MNISVLNENTAGKRGFLAEHGLSLLIEHEGKRWLFDTGQTDVFMKNAALLGERLMGLNGIILSHGHFDHCGGLKFLAEEYRKAGIDMPPVYVRETAFLGKTAINSDRRTYRIIGIPWKRELIESSIRLTERKQEIAPGVWVLGDIPYTPGLEKRPEQFFIEDGPEKRPDYMNDEQMLLFETGKGLCLF
;
A
#
# COMPACT_ATOMS: atom_id res chain seq x y z
N MET A 1 1.76 5.87 -20.06
CA MET A 1 1.57 5.20 -18.74
C MET A 1 1.12 3.78 -18.99
N ASN A 2 1.74 2.81 -18.33
CA ASN A 2 1.34 1.41 -18.32
C ASN A 2 1.04 1.02 -16.87
N ILE A 3 0.03 0.18 -16.67
CA ILE A 3 -0.38 -0.31 -15.36
C ILE A 3 -0.50 -1.81 -15.43
N SER A 4 0.27 -2.52 -14.61
CA SER A 4 0.19 -3.96 -14.42
C SER A 4 -0.46 -4.25 -13.07
N VAL A 5 -1.63 -4.89 -13.05
CA VAL A 5 -2.27 -5.36 -11.82
C VAL A 5 -1.53 -6.62 -11.37
N LEU A 6 -0.80 -6.51 -10.27
CA LEU A 6 0.00 -7.60 -9.72
C LEU A 6 -0.77 -8.45 -8.71
N ASN A 7 -1.71 -7.84 -8.00
CA ASN A 7 -2.63 -8.52 -7.10
C ASN A 7 -3.96 -7.77 -7.03
N GLU A 8 -5.04 -8.53 -6.99
CA GLU A 8 -6.38 -8.10 -6.61
C GLU A 8 -7.18 -9.32 -6.13
N ASN A 9 -8.43 -9.14 -5.70
CA ASN A 9 -9.23 -10.19 -5.04
C ASN A 9 -9.58 -11.39 -5.93
N THR A 10 -9.40 -11.28 -7.25
CA THR A 10 -9.75 -12.34 -8.21
C THR A 10 -8.67 -12.51 -9.26
N ALA A 11 -8.45 -13.76 -9.70
CA ALA A 11 -7.55 -14.10 -10.79
C ALA A 11 -8.35 -14.63 -11.99
N GLY A 12 -8.55 -13.77 -12.98
CA GLY A 12 -9.29 -14.13 -14.18
C GLY A 12 -8.48 -14.90 -15.24
N LYS A 13 -7.16 -15.05 -15.07
CA LYS A 13 -6.27 -15.69 -16.05
C LYS A 13 -5.58 -16.92 -15.43
N ARG A 14 -5.53 -18.01 -16.20
CA ARG A 14 -4.90 -19.27 -15.77
C ARG A 14 -3.43 -19.04 -15.35
N GLY A 15 -3.06 -19.58 -14.19
CA GLY A 15 -1.71 -19.51 -13.64
C GLY A 15 -1.48 -18.33 -12.73
N PHE A 16 -2.31 -17.28 -12.78
CA PHE A 16 -2.24 -16.16 -11.86
C PHE A 16 -2.85 -16.51 -10.51
N LEU A 17 -2.32 -15.90 -9.47
CA LEU A 17 -2.80 -16.02 -8.09
C LEU A 17 -3.61 -14.78 -7.72
N ALA A 18 -4.53 -14.94 -6.79
CA ALA A 18 -5.30 -13.86 -6.19
C ALA A 18 -5.28 -14.00 -4.67
N GLU A 19 -5.32 -12.87 -3.99
CA GLU A 19 -5.55 -12.79 -2.55
C GLU A 19 -6.27 -11.48 -2.25
N HIS A 20 -6.88 -11.38 -1.08
CA HIS A 20 -7.49 -10.13 -0.64
C HIS A 20 -6.43 -9.04 -0.56
N GLY A 21 -6.69 -7.89 -1.21
CA GLY A 21 -5.78 -6.77 -1.26
C GLY A 21 -5.40 -6.32 -2.67
N LEU A 22 -4.54 -5.32 -2.74
CA LEU A 22 -4.16 -4.66 -4.00
C LEU A 22 -2.65 -4.59 -4.16
N SER A 23 -2.17 -4.71 -5.40
CA SER A 23 -0.83 -4.29 -5.79
C SER A 23 -0.80 -3.93 -7.27
N LEU A 24 -0.31 -2.72 -7.57
CA LEU A 24 -0.20 -2.19 -8.92
C LEU A 24 1.24 -1.79 -9.22
N LEU A 25 1.78 -2.23 -10.34
CA LEU A 25 3.00 -1.68 -10.90
C LEU A 25 2.63 -0.64 -11.97
N ILE A 26 3.11 0.58 -11.78
CA ILE A 26 2.78 1.71 -12.65
C ILE A 26 4.06 2.20 -13.30
N GLU A 27 4.09 2.21 -14.62
CA GLU A 27 5.17 2.78 -15.40
C GLU A 27 4.73 4.10 -16.05
N HIS A 28 5.46 5.15 -15.76
CA HIS A 28 5.19 6.49 -16.31
C HIS A 28 6.51 7.21 -16.55
N GLU A 29 6.70 7.73 -17.78
CA GLU A 29 7.88 8.51 -18.19
C GLU A 29 9.22 7.82 -17.83
N GLY A 30 9.29 6.51 -18.07
CA GLY A 30 10.50 5.71 -17.80
C GLY A 30 10.75 5.43 -16.31
N LYS A 31 9.87 5.86 -15.44
CA LYS A 31 9.91 5.57 -14.00
C LYS A 31 8.89 4.49 -13.63
N ARG A 32 9.22 3.72 -12.60
CA ARG A 32 8.42 2.56 -12.14
C ARG A 32 8.08 2.72 -10.68
N TRP A 33 6.79 2.66 -10.38
CA TRP A 33 6.22 2.87 -9.06
C TRP A 33 5.40 1.65 -8.67
N LEU A 34 5.56 1.18 -7.44
CA LEU A 34 4.71 0.15 -6.87
C LEU A 34 3.70 0.80 -5.92
N PHE A 35 2.42 0.62 -6.20
CA PHE A 35 1.34 1.07 -5.33
C PHE A 35 0.74 -0.15 -4.64
N ASP A 36 0.91 -0.23 -3.34
CA ASP A 36 0.60 -1.37 -2.47
C ASP A 36 1.32 -2.67 -2.84
N THR A 37 1.29 -3.64 -1.94
CA THR A 37 2.05 -4.89 -2.05
C THR A 37 1.21 -6.14 -1.81
N GLY A 38 -0.11 -5.99 -1.66
CA GLY A 38 -0.95 -7.12 -1.27
C GLY A 38 -0.63 -7.64 0.13
N GLN A 39 -1.13 -8.83 0.40
CA GLN A 39 -1.04 -9.49 1.69
C GLN A 39 0.24 -10.33 1.85
N THR A 40 0.63 -11.02 0.76
CA THR A 40 1.77 -11.96 0.76
C THR A 40 2.72 -11.70 -0.42
N ASP A 41 3.46 -12.72 -0.85
CA ASP A 41 4.34 -12.68 -2.01
C ASP A 41 3.61 -12.91 -3.36
N VAL A 42 2.29 -12.96 -3.37
CA VAL A 42 1.48 -13.20 -4.57
C VAL A 42 1.78 -12.17 -5.66
N PHE A 43 1.86 -10.89 -5.31
CA PHE A 43 2.19 -9.82 -6.27
C PHE A 43 3.55 -10.06 -6.97
N MET A 44 4.54 -10.59 -6.26
CA MET A 44 5.87 -10.90 -6.84
C MET A 44 5.80 -12.09 -7.81
N LYS A 45 5.04 -13.12 -7.46
CA LYS A 45 4.80 -14.28 -8.32
C LYS A 45 4.07 -13.89 -9.60
N ASN A 46 3.06 -13.05 -9.47
CA ASN A 46 2.33 -12.53 -10.63
C ASN A 46 3.18 -11.58 -11.47
N ALA A 47 4.03 -10.75 -10.87
CA ALA A 47 5.00 -9.93 -11.58
C ALA A 47 5.91 -10.79 -12.44
N ALA A 48 6.46 -11.88 -11.89
CA ALA A 48 7.31 -12.81 -12.64
C ALA A 48 6.56 -13.46 -13.82
N LEU A 49 5.28 -13.83 -13.66
CA LEU A 49 4.45 -14.36 -14.73
C LEU A 49 4.15 -13.35 -15.84
N LEU A 50 4.11 -12.06 -15.50
CA LEU A 50 3.95 -10.95 -16.45
C LEU A 50 5.28 -10.54 -17.11
N GLY A 51 6.41 -11.10 -16.66
CA GLY A 51 7.74 -10.65 -17.10
C GLY A 51 8.17 -9.32 -16.50
N GLU A 52 7.47 -8.87 -15.46
CA GLU A 52 7.74 -7.61 -14.77
C GLU A 52 8.88 -7.77 -13.74
N ARG A 53 9.69 -6.75 -13.61
CA ARG A 53 10.79 -6.71 -12.64
C ARG A 53 10.43 -5.76 -11.50
N LEU A 54 10.61 -6.20 -10.25
CA LEU A 54 10.37 -5.39 -9.06
C LEU A 54 11.67 -4.84 -8.44
N MET A 55 12.80 -5.05 -9.09
CA MET A 55 14.07 -4.39 -8.75
C MET A 55 14.21 -3.09 -9.53
N GLY A 56 14.84 -2.08 -8.89
CA GLY A 56 15.06 -0.78 -9.52
C GLY A 56 13.79 0.07 -9.64
N LEU A 57 12.86 -0.08 -8.72
CA LEU A 57 11.70 0.81 -8.59
C LEU A 57 12.16 2.22 -8.18
N ASN A 58 11.44 3.24 -8.62
CA ASN A 58 11.66 4.63 -8.23
C ASN A 58 11.02 4.96 -6.88
N GLY A 59 10.02 4.19 -6.48
CA GLY A 59 9.38 4.29 -5.18
C GLY A 59 8.28 3.26 -4.99
N ILE A 60 7.92 3.05 -3.74
CA ILE A 60 6.80 2.23 -3.30
C ILE A 60 5.87 3.15 -2.51
N ILE A 61 4.59 3.11 -2.77
CA ILE A 61 3.58 3.87 -2.07
C ILE A 61 2.64 2.90 -1.38
N LEU A 62 2.47 3.04 -0.08
CA LEU A 62 1.48 2.28 0.69
C LEU A 62 0.25 3.16 0.87
N SER A 63 -0.89 2.73 0.33
CA SER A 63 -2.14 3.50 0.41
C SER A 63 -2.57 3.72 1.86
N HIS A 64 -2.43 2.71 2.71
CA HIS A 64 -2.72 2.75 4.14
C HIS A 64 -2.08 1.54 4.87
N GLY A 65 -2.21 1.47 6.19
CA GLY A 65 -1.53 0.47 7.02
C GLY A 65 -2.32 -0.82 7.29
N HIS A 66 -3.16 -1.31 6.38
CA HIS A 66 -3.77 -2.63 6.52
C HIS A 66 -2.90 -3.71 5.89
N PHE A 67 -2.94 -4.91 6.49
CA PHE A 67 -2.06 -6.04 6.12
C PHE A 67 -2.20 -6.49 4.67
N ASP A 68 -3.39 -6.35 4.09
CA ASP A 68 -3.74 -6.73 2.72
C ASP A 68 -3.28 -5.71 1.66
N HIS A 69 -2.75 -4.57 2.08
CA HIS A 69 -2.11 -3.56 1.24
C HIS A 69 -0.60 -3.46 1.44
N CYS A 70 -0.12 -3.75 2.64
CA CYS A 70 1.29 -3.57 2.99
C CYS A 70 2.02 -4.86 3.40
N GLY A 71 1.30 -5.98 3.55
CA GLY A 71 1.86 -7.24 4.07
C GLY A 71 2.94 -7.85 3.21
N GLY A 72 2.81 -7.69 1.90
CA GLY A 72 3.76 -8.20 0.92
C GLY A 72 5.13 -7.52 0.94
N LEU A 73 5.21 -6.29 1.46
CA LEU A 73 6.45 -5.50 1.45
C LEU A 73 7.64 -6.22 2.10
N LYS A 74 7.41 -7.02 3.13
CA LYS A 74 8.47 -7.79 3.80
C LYS A 74 9.17 -8.77 2.86
N PHE A 75 8.45 -9.38 1.93
CA PHE A 75 9.02 -10.32 0.96
C PHE A 75 9.87 -9.57 -0.07
N LEU A 76 9.40 -8.41 -0.52
CA LEU A 76 10.16 -7.57 -1.45
C LEU A 76 11.43 -7.04 -0.77
N ALA A 77 11.34 -6.57 0.47
CA ALA A 77 12.50 -6.11 1.24
C ALA A 77 13.56 -7.20 1.39
N GLU A 78 13.13 -8.45 1.62
CA GLU A 78 14.03 -9.60 1.69
C GLU A 78 14.76 -9.85 0.35
N GLU A 79 14.09 -9.72 -0.79
CA GLU A 79 14.71 -9.86 -2.11
C GLU A 79 15.73 -8.74 -2.39
N TYR A 80 15.43 -7.49 -2.04
CA TYR A 80 16.39 -6.39 -2.12
C TYR A 80 17.61 -6.66 -1.24
N ARG A 81 17.40 -7.13 0.01
CA ARG A 81 18.47 -7.51 0.93
C ARG A 81 19.35 -8.65 0.38
N LYS A 82 18.76 -9.72 -0.18
CA LYS A 82 19.49 -10.82 -0.81
C LYS A 82 20.31 -10.37 -2.02
N ALA A 83 19.77 -9.42 -2.78
CA ALA A 83 20.47 -8.86 -3.94
C ALA A 83 21.60 -7.88 -3.56
N GLY A 84 21.69 -7.47 -2.29
CA GLY A 84 22.65 -6.44 -1.85
C GLY A 84 22.34 -5.05 -2.42
N ILE A 85 21.08 -4.76 -2.70
CA ILE A 85 20.60 -3.50 -3.30
C ILE A 85 19.73 -2.78 -2.27
N ASP A 86 19.93 -1.49 -2.15
CA ASP A 86 19.09 -0.67 -1.26
C ASP A 86 17.62 -0.65 -1.74
N MET A 87 16.72 -0.72 -0.77
CA MET A 87 15.29 -0.54 -1.03
C MET A 87 15.02 0.86 -1.57
N PRO A 88 14.10 1.01 -2.54
CA PRO A 88 13.64 2.32 -2.98
C PRO A 88 12.91 3.05 -1.85
N PRO A 89 12.70 4.38 -1.97
CA PRO A 89 11.86 5.12 -1.04
C PRO A 89 10.48 4.47 -0.89
N VAL A 90 10.03 4.31 0.38
CA VAL A 90 8.70 3.83 0.74
C VAL A 90 7.90 4.98 1.33
N TYR A 91 6.94 5.48 0.57
CA TYR A 91 6.10 6.61 0.94
C TYR A 91 4.89 6.12 1.73
N VAL A 92 4.77 6.57 2.97
CA VAL A 92 3.76 6.09 3.92
C VAL A 92 3.41 7.17 4.94
N ARG A 93 2.17 7.18 5.43
CA ARG A 93 1.75 8.06 6.54
C ARG A 93 2.27 7.50 7.86
N GLU A 94 2.68 8.38 8.77
CA GLU A 94 3.11 7.97 10.13
C GLU A 94 2.03 7.14 10.84
N THR A 95 0.77 7.53 10.69
CA THR A 95 -0.38 6.86 11.31
C THR A 95 -0.67 5.46 10.76
N ALA A 96 -0.07 5.07 9.64
CA ALA A 96 -0.16 3.71 9.11
C ALA A 96 0.51 2.68 10.04
N PHE A 97 1.49 3.10 10.84
CA PHE A 97 2.20 2.22 11.78
C PHE A 97 1.46 2.00 13.11
N LEU A 98 0.33 2.66 13.34
CA LEU A 98 -0.47 2.41 14.54
C LEU A 98 -1.04 0.99 14.52
N GLY A 99 -1.16 0.38 15.69
CA GLY A 99 -1.82 -0.91 15.84
C GLY A 99 -3.27 -0.83 15.37
N LYS A 100 -3.64 -1.69 14.42
CA LYS A 100 -5.00 -1.70 13.86
C LYS A 100 -5.66 -3.05 14.07
N THR A 101 -6.94 -3.00 14.47
CA THR A 101 -7.75 -4.20 14.69
C THR A 101 -9.12 -4.03 14.04
N ALA A 102 -9.73 -5.16 13.68
CA ALA A 102 -11.13 -5.18 13.25
C ALA A 102 -11.95 -6.07 14.18
N ILE A 103 -13.17 -5.62 14.51
CA ILE A 103 -14.12 -6.45 15.22
C ILE A 103 -14.62 -7.58 14.29
N ASN A 104 -14.67 -8.80 14.80
CA ASN A 104 -15.17 -9.94 14.06
C ASN A 104 -16.71 -9.92 13.97
N SER A 105 -17.26 -10.80 13.12
CA SER A 105 -18.72 -10.92 12.92
C SER A 105 -19.50 -11.28 14.19
N ASP A 106 -18.85 -11.90 15.18
CA ASP A 106 -19.42 -12.18 16.50
C ASP A 106 -19.61 -10.93 17.38
N ARG A 107 -19.07 -9.79 16.95
CA ARG A 107 -19.02 -8.50 17.65
C ARG A 107 -18.44 -8.56 19.08
N ARG A 108 -17.61 -9.58 19.36
CA ARG A 108 -17.00 -9.82 20.68
C ARG A 108 -15.49 -9.93 20.63
N THR A 109 -14.97 -10.46 19.52
CA THR A 109 -13.54 -10.69 19.34
C THR A 109 -12.97 -9.75 18.28
N TYR A 110 -11.67 -9.51 18.33
CA TYR A 110 -10.94 -8.65 17.41
C TYR A 110 -9.85 -9.47 16.70
N ARG A 111 -9.58 -9.12 15.46
CA ARG A 111 -8.42 -9.60 14.70
C ARG A 111 -7.50 -8.45 14.38
N ILE A 112 -6.21 -8.71 14.37
CA ILE A 112 -5.20 -7.74 13.92
C ILE A 112 -5.33 -7.57 12.41
N ILE A 113 -5.36 -6.32 11.96
CA ILE A 113 -5.43 -5.94 10.54
C ILE A 113 -4.34 -4.94 10.15
N GLY A 114 -3.50 -4.52 11.08
CA GLY A 114 -2.39 -3.59 10.85
C GLY A 114 -1.22 -4.22 10.12
N ILE A 115 -0.17 -3.43 9.95
CA ILE A 115 1.10 -3.83 9.31
C ILE A 115 1.67 -5.07 10.00
N PRO A 116 1.94 -6.19 9.28
CA PRO A 116 2.37 -7.45 9.88
C PRO A 116 3.91 -7.60 9.98
N TRP A 117 4.65 -6.52 9.84
CA TRP A 117 6.11 -6.48 9.95
C TRP A 117 6.56 -5.28 10.77
N LYS A 118 7.80 -5.32 11.25
CA LYS A 118 8.35 -4.25 12.09
C LYS A 118 8.92 -3.12 11.24
N ARG A 119 8.73 -1.88 11.67
CA ARG A 119 9.19 -0.64 11.02
C ARG A 119 10.69 -0.68 10.68
N GLU A 120 11.50 -1.28 11.56
CA GLU A 120 12.95 -1.40 11.39
C GLU A 120 13.36 -2.16 10.13
N LEU A 121 12.45 -3.00 9.57
CA LEU A 121 12.70 -3.73 8.32
C LEU A 121 13.05 -2.81 7.15
N ILE A 122 12.45 -1.62 7.11
CA ILE A 122 12.57 -0.67 6.01
C ILE A 122 12.93 0.76 6.47
N GLU A 123 13.38 0.94 7.71
CA GLU A 123 13.57 2.25 8.36
C GLU A 123 14.36 3.24 7.49
N SER A 124 15.45 2.81 6.86
CA SER A 124 16.27 3.66 5.99
C SER A 124 15.56 4.14 4.72
N SER A 125 14.55 3.41 4.29
CA SER A 125 13.78 3.68 3.07
C SER A 125 12.50 4.46 3.32
N ILE A 126 12.03 4.57 4.56
CA ILE A 126 10.81 5.30 4.90
C ILE A 126 10.92 6.77 4.49
N ARG A 127 9.88 7.25 3.82
CA ARG A 127 9.61 8.66 3.54
C ARG A 127 8.20 8.97 4.01
N LEU A 128 8.13 9.62 5.17
CA LEU A 128 6.84 10.03 5.72
C LEU A 128 6.19 11.06 4.82
N THR A 129 4.91 10.87 4.56
CA THR A 129 4.14 11.72 3.68
C THR A 129 3.19 12.62 4.47
N GLU A 130 2.96 13.79 3.93
CA GLU A 130 2.05 14.81 4.44
C GLU A 130 0.77 14.88 3.58
N ARG A 131 0.00 15.96 3.77
CA ARG A 131 -1.29 16.16 3.09
C ARG A 131 -1.19 16.14 1.56
N LYS A 132 -0.17 16.83 1.01
CA LYS A 132 0.12 16.85 -0.42
C LYS A 132 1.62 16.99 -0.61
N GLN A 133 2.21 16.07 -1.34
CA GLN A 133 3.65 16.06 -1.57
C GLN A 133 3.97 15.58 -2.99
N GLU A 134 4.76 16.37 -3.72
CA GLU A 134 5.36 15.94 -4.96
C GLU A 134 6.58 15.06 -4.65
N ILE A 135 6.56 13.81 -5.12
CA ILE A 135 7.62 12.82 -4.86
C ILE A 135 8.56 12.64 -6.04
N ALA A 136 8.13 13.08 -7.22
CA ALA A 136 8.91 13.24 -8.43
C ALA A 136 8.17 14.21 -9.37
N PRO A 137 8.80 14.81 -10.37
CA PRO A 137 8.12 15.71 -11.30
C PRO A 137 6.83 15.10 -11.83
N GLY A 138 5.70 15.77 -11.57
CA GLY A 138 4.35 15.33 -11.97
C GLY A 138 3.82 14.09 -11.25
N VAL A 139 4.47 13.64 -10.16
CA VAL A 139 4.02 12.49 -9.35
C VAL A 139 3.79 12.95 -7.92
N TRP A 140 2.56 12.83 -7.45
CA TRP A 140 2.12 13.36 -6.17
C TRP A 140 1.54 12.26 -5.27
N VAL A 141 1.82 12.36 -3.99
CA VAL A 141 1.07 11.64 -2.95
C VAL A 141 0.11 12.62 -2.30
N LEU A 142 -1.15 12.21 -2.16
CA LEU A 142 -2.22 13.02 -1.58
C LEU A 142 -2.80 12.30 -0.37
N GLY A 143 -2.59 12.84 0.82
CA GLY A 143 -3.20 12.38 2.07
C GLY A 143 -4.30 13.32 2.54
N ASP A 144 -4.80 13.08 3.75
CA ASP A 144 -5.91 13.84 4.35
C ASP A 144 -7.14 13.89 3.43
N ILE A 145 -7.52 12.73 2.91
CA ILE A 145 -8.66 12.58 2.02
C ILE A 145 -9.92 13.03 2.78
N PRO A 146 -10.64 14.05 2.29
CA PRO A 146 -11.77 14.59 3.01
C PRO A 146 -12.94 13.61 3.03
N TYR A 147 -13.45 13.33 4.21
CA TYR A 147 -14.70 12.58 4.37
C TYR A 147 -15.91 13.44 3.98
N THR A 148 -16.76 12.90 3.11
CA THR A 148 -17.99 13.58 2.68
C THR A 148 -19.23 12.90 3.27
N PRO A 149 -19.86 13.46 4.33
CA PRO A 149 -21.07 12.91 4.91
C PRO A 149 -22.18 12.74 3.87
N GLY A 150 -22.81 11.58 3.85
CA GLY A 150 -23.93 11.28 2.93
C GLY A 150 -23.49 10.61 1.61
N LEU A 151 -22.21 10.76 1.20
CA LEU A 151 -21.65 10.01 0.08
C LEU A 151 -20.90 8.76 0.56
N GLU A 152 -20.28 8.84 1.72
CA GLU A 152 -19.46 7.77 2.28
C GLU A 152 -19.97 7.32 3.64
N LYS A 153 -19.74 6.06 3.97
CA LYS A 153 -19.92 5.54 5.32
C LYS A 153 -18.55 5.26 5.92
N ARG A 154 -18.30 5.82 7.10
CA ARG A 154 -17.11 5.46 7.86
C ARG A 154 -17.17 3.99 8.28
N PRO A 155 -16.05 3.25 8.22
CA PRO A 155 -16.00 1.88 8.69
C PRO A 155 -16.23 1.84 10.21
N GLU A 156 -17.26 1.12 10.65
CA GLU A 156 -17.59 0.95 12.08
C GLU A 156 -16.85 -0.23 12.72
N GLN A 157 -16.24 -1.08 11.89
CA GLN A 157 -15.58 -2.30 12.34
C GLN A 157 -14.08 -2.16 12.62
N PHE A 158 -13.47 -1.01 12.29
CA PHE A 158 -12.03 -0.80 12.41
C PHE A 158 -11.67 0.06 13.62
N PHE A 159 -10.60 -0.31 14.30
CA PHE A 159 -10.12 0.35 15.51
C PHE A 159 -8.61 0.51 15.50
N ILE A 160 -8.13 1.61 16.07
CA ILE A 160 -6.73 1.85 16.40
C ILE A 160 -6.52 1.45 17.86
N GLU A 161 -5.46 0.72 18.14
CA GLU A 161 -4.98 0.42 19.48
C GLU A 161 -4.15 1.61 20.00
N ASP A 162 -4.66 2.31 21.00
CA ASP A 162 -4.03 3.44 21.64
C ASP A 162 -3.78 3.13 23.13
N GLY A 163 -2.69 2.40 23.39
CA GLY A 163 -2.42 1.84 24.70
C GLY A 163 -3.48 0.79 25.08
N PRO A 164 -4.12 0.91 26.28
CA PRO A 164 -5.15 -0.03 26.73
C PRO A 164 -6.52 0.21 26.06
N GLU A 165 -6.68 1.32 25.37
CA GLU A 165 -7.96 1.73 24.77
C GLU A 165 -7.99 1.45 23.25
N LYS A 166 -9.19 1.21 22.76
CA LYS A 166 -9.46 1.12 21.31
C LYS A 166 -10.32 2.29 20.91
N ARG A 167 -9.87 3.04 19.91
CA ARG A 167 -10.66 4.13 19.31
C ARG A 167 -11.03 3.80 17.86
N PRO A 168 -12.13 4.29 17.33
CA PRO A 168 -12.48 4.07 15.93
C PRO A 168 -11.34 4.48 14.99
N ASP A 169 -11.03 3.61 14.03
CA ASP A 169 -10.14 3.96 12.92
C ASP A 169 -10.95 4.56 11.78
N TYR A 170 -10.74 5.80 11.53
CA TYR A 170 -11.38 6.54 10.43
C TYR A 170 -10.53 6.55 9.16
N MET A 171 -9.54 5.67 9.07
CA MET A 171 -8.64 5.55 7.91
C MET A 171 -7.88 6.85 7.58
N ASN A 172 -7.49 7.60 8.62
CA ASN A 172 -6.80 8.88 8.44
C ASN A 172 -5.37 8.73 7.88
N ASP A 173 -4.89 7.51 7.74
CA ASP A 173 -3.62 7.17 7.08
C ASP A 173 -3.78 6.91 5.59
N GLU A 174 -4.99 6.97 5.05
CA GLU A 174 -5.20 6.82 3.61
C GLU A 174 -4.50 7.91 2.81
N GLN A 175 -3.89 7.47 1.71
CA GLN A 175 -3.29 8.34 0.73
C GLN A 175 -3.48 7.80 -0.69
N MET A 176 -3.55 8.70 -1.64
CA MET A 176 -3.69 8.43 -3.06
C MET A 176 -2.40 8.77 -3.79
N LEU A 177 -2.17 8.13 -4.93
CA LEU A 177 -1.08 8.41 -5.84
C LEU A 177 -1.65 9.08 -7.11
N LEU A 178 -1.14 10.26 -7.45
CA LEU A 178 -1.58 11.03 -8.61
C LEU A 178 -0.43 11.25 -9.59
N PHE A 179 -0.70 11.05 -10.86
CA PHE A 179 0.18 11.37 -11.97
C PHE A 179 -0.39 12.48 -12.83
N GLU A 180 0.42 13.47 -13.12
CA GLU A 180 0.15 14.43 -14.19
C GLU A 180 0.60 13.82 -15.52
N THR A 181 -0.30 13.73 -16.47
CA THR A 181 -0.02 13.15 -17.79
C THR A 181 -0.34 14.16 -18.88
N GLY A 182 0.21 14.00 -20.07
CA GLY A 182 -0.12 14.85 -21.22
C GLY A 182 -1.60 14.81 -21.65
N LYS A 183 -2.41 13.92 -21.05
CA LYS A 183 -3.85 13.77 -21.32
C LYS A 183 -4.74 14.13 -20.12
N GLY A 184 -4.16 14.54 -19.01
CA GLY A 184 -4.87 14.86 -17.76
C GLY A 184 -4.28 14.17 -16.54
N LEU A 185 -5.05 14.08 -15.46
CA LEU A 185 -4.64 13.49 -14.20
C LEU A 185 -5.05 12.02 -14.14
N CYS A 186 -4.17 11.17 -13.61
CA CYS A 186 -4.47 9.78 -13.31
C CYS A 186 -4.29 9.56 -11.80
N LEU A 187 -5.32 9.09 -11.14
CA LEU A 187 -5.40 8.93 -9.68
C LEU A 187 -5.61 7.46 -9.31
N PHE A 188 -4.89 6.99 -8.30
CA PHE A 188 -4.95 5.67 -7.72
C PHE A 188 -5.20 5.74 -6.21
#